data_69578ad0b07d0507675e77ff9ea40b5c
#
_entry.id   69578ad0b07d0507675e77ff9ea40b5c
#
_cell.length_a   1.000
_cell.length_b   1.000
_cell.length_c   1.000
_cell.angle_alpha   90.00
_cell.angle_beta   90.00
_cell.angle_gamma   90.00
#
_symmetry.space_group_name_H-M   'P 1'
#
loop_
_entity.id
_entity.type
_entity.pdbx_description
1 polymer ?
#
loop_
_entity_poly.entity_id
_entity_poly.type
_entity_poly.pdbx_seq_one_letter_code
_entity_poly.pdbx_strand_id
1 'polypeptide(L)'
;FAQASSNAVLEAIVEPVRVDSASPSAHLTNWARTFATDDASTDDGAFSQVTRHVFAPSSIEHVVAIVELARRHAMPTRAVGRRHSPSDLPFSLGWTVRTDELHGIVHLDTRKREVCVLAGTYIETLTASLAKHGFGFSNLGSISQQTIAGLISTASHGSGIHFPAMSAYVRALDVVCPLASGTQVVHCDRDERPDLFNASLCGLGATGVIVTVTLAIEPAFRLRQVCEDVPEDELLGAPDDASLLCAPDQLSVEPYDTFIEHPSWLGTMLAHGVPLPSPPPFTRAPTSKGPA
;
A
#
# COMPACT_ATOMS: atom_id res chain seq x y z
N PHE A 1 14.76 24.33 0.08
CA PHE A 1 15.47 24.10 1.36
C PHE A 1 16.73 23.25 1.16
N ALA A 2 16.62 22.00 0.69
CA ALA A 2 17.75 21.09 0.49
C ALA A 2 18.80 21.60 -0.55
N GLN A 3 18.37 22.37 -1.53
CA GLN A 3 19.26 22.87 -2.60
C GLN A 3 20.35 23.82 -2.10
N ALA A 4 20.05 24.67 -1.11
CA ALA A 4 21.00 25.65 -0.55
C ALA A 4 21.81 25.09 0.63
N SER A 5 21.45 23.92 1.16
CA SER A 5 22.08 23.35 2.34
C SER A 5 23.43 22.71 2.02
N SER A 6 24.41 22.85 2.91
CA SER A 6 25.69 22.11 2.81
C SER A 6 25.47 20.61 3.11
N ASN A 7 26.42 19.76 2.71
CA ASN A 7 26.35 18.33 3.05
C ASN A 7 26.33 18.12 4.58
N ALA A 8 27.07 18.92 5.34
CA ALA A 8 27.08 18.82 6.80
C ALA A 8 25.70 19.10 7.42
N VAL A 9 24.94 20.04 6.87
CA VAL A 9 23.56 20.32 7.33
C VAL A 9 22.64 19.16 6.96
N LEU A 10 22.75 18.62 5.76
CA LEU A 10 21.94 17.46 5.35
C LEU A 10 22.27 16.22 6.19
N GLU A 11 23.55 15.94 6.45
CA GLU A 11 23.98 14.85 7.32
C GLU A 11 23.40 15.00 8.73
N ALA A 12 23.41 16.20 9.30
CA ALA A 12 22.82 16.45 10.62
C ALA A 12 21.31 16.22 10.66
N ILE A 13 20.58 16.45 9.55
CA ILE A 13 19.15 16.16 9.45
C ILE A 13 18.90 14.64 9.31
N VAL A 14 19.77 13.94 8.59
CA VAL A 14 19.57 12.53 8.23
C VAL A 14 20.07 11.57 9.31
N GLU A 15 21.11 11.95 10.07
CA GLU A 15 21.75 11.09 11.08
C GLU A 15 20.73 10.52 12.12
N PRO A 16 19.78 11.32 12.68
CA PRO A 16 18.81 10.79 13.64
C PRO A 16 17.88 9.72 13.09
N VAL A 17 17.70 9.64 11.78
CA VAL A 17 16.81 8.66 11.11
C VAL A 17 17.59 7.57 10.38
N ARG A 18 18.93 7.57 10.47
CA ARG A 18 19.78 6.48 9.99
C ARG A 18 19.65 5.29 10.93
N VAL A 19 19.34 4.14 10.36
CA VAL A 19 19.27 2.88 11.10
C VAL A 19 20.69 2.35 11.29
N ASP A 20 21.05 2.05 12.53
CA ASP A 20 22.35 1.43 12.83
C ASP A 20 22.49 0.10 12.07
N SER A 21 23.58 -0.08 11.35
CA SER A 21 23.87 -1.28 10.57
C SER A 21 23.93 -2.56 11.43
N ALA A 22 24.26 -2.43 12.69
CA ALA A 22 24.24 -3.55 13.66
C ALA A 22 22.82 -3.86 14.18
N SER A 23 21.84 -2.99 13.93
CA SER A 23 20.46 -3.20 14.37
C SER A 23 19.77 -4.27 13.51
N PRO A 24 18.97 -5.17 14.11
CA PRO A 24 18.11 -6.08 13.34
C PRO A 24 17.17 -5.37 12.35
N SER A 25 16.84 -4.11 12.59
CA SER A 25 16.00 -3.32 11.68
C SER A 25 16.72 -2.83 10.42
N ALA A 26 18.04 -2.92 10.35
CA ALA A 26 18.83 -2.70 9.14
C ALA A 26 18.80 -3.91 8.20
N HIS A 27 18.54 -5.10 8.73
CA HIS A 27 18.44 -6.33 7.97
C HIS A 27 17.02 -6.47 7.41
N LEU A 28 16.91 -6.40 6.11
CA LEU A 28 15.62 -6.40 5.43
C LEU A 28 15.36 -7.76 4.79
N THR A 29 14.18 -8.30 5.01
CA THR A 29 13.65 -9.45 4.29
C THR A 29 12.35 -9.07 3.61
N ASN A 30 12.02 -9.68 2.47
CA ASN A 30 10.68 -9.56 1.93
C ASN A 30 9.70 -10.41 2.77
N TRP A 31 8.40 -10.16 2.60
CA TRP A 31 7.37 -10.86 3.38
C TRP A 31 7.41 -12.38 3.19
N ALA A 32 7.65 -12.85 1.97
CA ALA A 32 7.75 -14.27 1.64
C ALA A 32 9.03 -14.92 2.17
N ARG A 33 9.99 -14.14 2.68
CA ARG A 33 11.32 -14.59 3.15
C ARG A 33 12.14 -15.31 2.06
N THR A 34 11.89 -14.97 0.80
CA THR A 34 12.63 -15.50 -0.35
C THR A 34 13.87 -14.67 -0.67
N PHE A 35 13.93 -13.42 -0.18
CA PHE A 35 15.07 -12.52 -0.33
C PHE A 35 15.36 -11.80 0.98
N ALA A 36 16.64 -11.63 1.29
CA ALA A 36 17.13 -10.90 2.46
C ALA A 36 18.38 -10.09 2.10
N THR A 37 18.67 -9.01 2.84
CA THR A 37 19.85 -8.18 2.62
C THR A 37 21.16 -8.89 2.98
N ASP A 38 21.10 -9.94 3.80
CA ASP A 38 22.26 -10.68 4.30
C ASP A 38 22.38 -12.08 3.72
N ASP A 39 21.59 -12.39 2.70
CA ASP A 39 21.60 -13.72 2.12
C ASP A 39 22.87 -13.93 1.29
N ALA A 40 23.96 -14.32 1.99
CA ALA A 40 25.20 -14.76 1.37
C ALA A 40 25.05 -16.10 0.62
N SER A 41 23.84 -16.69 0.64
CA SER A 41 23.54 -17.99 0.06
C SER A 41 23.19 -17.94 -1.42
N THR A 42 22.99 -16.75 -2.00
CA THR A 42 22.86 -16.63 -3.44
C THR A 42 24.24 -16.70 -4.07
N ASP A 43 24.51 -17.79 -4.72
CA ASP A 43 25.82 -18.22 -5.28
C ASP A 43 26.39 -17.25 -6.36
N ASP A 44 25.63 -16.21 -6.73
CA ASP A 44 26.01 -15.20 -7.71
C ASP A 44 26.54 -13.89 -7.10
N GLY A 45 26.61 -13.79 -5.78
CA GLY A 45 27.20 -12.64 -5.07
C GLY A 45 26.50 -11.30 -5.29
N ALA A 46 25.42 -11.26 -6.08
CA ALA A 46 24.75 -10.02 -6.49
C ALA A 46 24.03 -9.35 -5.32
N PHE A 47 23.53 -10.12 -4.36
CA PHE A 47 22.75 -9.63 -3.23
C PHE A 47 23.54 -9.40 -1.94
N SER A 48 24.73 -9.95 -1.78
CA SER A 48 25.56 -9.76 -0.58
C SER A 48 26.12 -8.34 -0.39
N GLN A 49 25.95 -7.46 -1.39
CA GLN A 49 26.37 -6.05 -1.33
C GLN A 49 25.22 -5.07 -1.16
N VAL A 50 24.04 -5.54 -0.86
CA VAL A 50 22.80 -4.80 -0.84
C VAL A 50 22.70 -3.95 0.42
N THR A 51 22.32 -2.71 0.23
CA THR A 51 21.91 -1.75 1.27
C THR A 51 23.04 -1.28 2.18
N ARG A 52 23.80 -0.31 1.71
CA ARG A 52 24.84 0.33 2.52
C ARG A 52 24.28 1.19 3.66
N HIS A 53 23.09 1.76 3.46
CA HIS A 53 22.42 2.58 4.47
C HIS A 53 20.91 2.41 4.42
N VAL A 54 20.30 2.21 5.57
CA VAL A 54 18.86 2.19 5.78
C VAL A 54 18.46 3.42 6.56
N PHE A 55 17.41 4.10 6.14
CA PHE A 55 16.84 5.27 6.78
C PHE A 55 15.37 5.01 7.10
N ALA A 56 14.88 5.49 8.25
CA ALA A 56 13.50 5.42 8.67
C ALA A 56 12.96 6.84 8.95
N PRO A 57 12.72 7.66 7.90
CA PRO A 57 12.26 9.02 8.04
C PRO A 57 10.87 9.07 8.66
N SER A 58 10.69 10.01 9.61
CA SER A 58 9.40 10.30 10.25
C SER A 58 8.77 11.61 9.76
N SER A 59 9.43 12.34 8.86
CA SER A 59 8.91 13.56 8.27
C SER A 59 9.29 13.69 6.78
N ILE A 60 8.58 14.53 6.05
CA ILE A 60 8.86 14.81 4.64
C ILE A 60 10.23 15.48 4.48
N GLU A 61 10.62 16.35 5.41
CA GLU A 61 11.92 17.02 5.44
C GLU A 61 13.07 16.00 5.51
N HIS A 62 12.91 14.95 6.33
CA HIS A 62 13.88 13.85 6.37
C HIS A 62 14.00 13.17 5.01
N VAL A 63 12.89 12.88 4.33
CA VAL A 63 12.90 12.26 3.00
C VAL A 63 13.61 13.17 1.98
N VAL A 64 13.30 14.47 1.97
CA VAL A 64 13.95 15.45 1.09
C VAL A 64 15.45 15.48 1.33
N ALA A 65 15.90 15.52 2.60
CA ALA A 65 17.31 15.54 2.95
C ALA A 65 18.04 14.25 2.52
N ILE A 66 17.44 13.08 2.76
CA ILE A 66 17.98 11.77 2.36
C ILE A 66 18.15 11.71 0.84
N VAL A 67 17.11 12.06 0.08
CA VAL A 67 17.13 12.01 -1.38
C VAL A 67 18.12 13.01 -1.95
N GLU A 68 18.23 14.23 -1.37
CA GLU A 68 19.20 15.21 -1.81
C GLU A 68 20.64 14.76 -1.53
N LEU A 69 20.89 14.18 -0.36
CA LEU A 69 22.20 13.65 -0.02
C LEU A 69 22.58 12.48 -0.94
N ALA A 70 21.65 11.55 -1.18
CA ALA A 70 21.84 10.45 -2.12
C ALA A 70 22.14 10.95 -3.54
N ARG A 71 21.40 11.96 -4.02
CA ARG A 71 21.64 12.60 -5.32
C ARG A 71 23.05 13.17 -5.43
N ARG A 72 23.55 13.86 -4.38
CA ARG A 72 24.90 14.43 -4.35
C ARG A 72 26.00 13.37 -4.37
N HIS A 73 25.73 12.24 -3.74
CA HIS A 73 26.66 11.11 -3.72
C HIS A 73 26.47 10.12 -4.88
N ALA A 74 25.57 10.42 -5.84
CA ALA A 74 25.20 9.53 -6.94
C ALA A 74 24.78 8.13 -6.47
N MET A 75 24.11 8.05 -5.31
CA MET A 75 23.68 6.79 -4.71
C MET A 75 22.27 6.42 -5.15
N PRO A 76 22.08 5.25 -5.76
CA PRO A 76 20.74 4.71 -5.99
C PRO A 76 19.94 4.63 -4.68
N THR A 77 18.68 5.01 -4.75
CA THR A 77 17.82 5.03 -3.55
C THR A 77 16.50 4.32 -3.83
N ARG A 78 16.10 3.46 -2.91
CA ARG A 78 14.84 2.71 -2.98
C ARG A 78 13.97 3.04 -1.77
N ALA A 79 12.75 3.54 -2.02
CA ALA A 79 11.73 3.62 -1.00
C ALA A 79 11.04 2.25 -0.85
N VAL A 80 10.82 1.81 0.40
CA VAL A 80 10.18 0.54 0.71
C VAL A 80 9.15 0.72 1.82
N GLY A 81 8.02 0.01 1.69
CA GLY A 81 7.06 -0.18 2.76
C GLY A 81 7.29 -1.51 3.49
N ARG A 82 6.26 -2.35 3.59
CA ARG A 82 6.32 -3.65 4.29
C ARG A 82 6.88 -4.80 3.47
N ARG A 83 7.35 -4.54 2.26
CA ARG A 83 8.06 -5.50 1.41
C ARG A 83 7.26 -6.80 1.13
N HIS A 84 5.96 -6.62 0.82
CA HIS A 84 5.08 -7.76 0.47
C HIS A 84 5.34 -8.32 -0.93
N SER A 85 6.12 -7.63 -1.76
CA SER A 85 6.53 -8.16 -3.07
C SER A 85 7.32 -9.45 -2.90
N PRO A 86 6.95 -10.53 -3.60
CA PRO A 86 7.65 -11.82 -3.51
C PRO A 86 9.01 -11.82 -4.23
N SER A 87 9.29 -10.79 -5.04
CA SER A 87 10.55 -10.61 -5.78
C SER A 87 11.58 -9.79 -4.98
N ASP A 88 12.71 -9.55 -5.60
CA ASP A 88 13.80 -8.68 -5.12
C ASP A 88 13.50 -7.18 -5.24
N LEU A 89 12.35 -6.79 -5.78
CA LEU A 89 11.94 -5.41 -6.01
C LEU A 89 12.18 -4.45 -4.83
N PRO A 90 11.99 -4.85 -3.55
CA PRO A 90 12.25 -3.97 -2.41
C PRO A 90 13.73 -3.66 -2.16
N PHE A 91 14.64 -4.38 -2.80
CA PHE A 91 16.07 -4.26 -2.52
C PHE A 91 16.78 -3.34 -3.51
N SER A 92 17.88 -2.74 -3.07
CA SER A 92 18.68 -1.81 -3.86
C SER A 92 20.16 -1.98 -3.51
N LEU A 93 21.02 -1.80 -4.49
CA LEU A 93 22.47 -1.73 -4.31
C LEU A 93 22.94 -0.41 -3.66
N GLY A 94 22.04 0.43 -3.24
CA GLY A 94 22.32 1.74 -2.66
C GLY A 94 21.66 1.95 -1.30
N TRP A 95 20.99 3.06 -1.16
CA TRP A 95 20.30 3.46 0.06
C TRP A 95 18.84 2.99 0.06
N THR A 96 18.36 2.58 1.23
CA THR A 96 16.97 2.19 1.42
C THR A 96 16.27 3.17 2.36
N VAL A 97 15.11 3.67 1.93
CA VAL A 97 14.24 4.56 2.71
C VAL A 97 13.00 3.78 3.13
N ARG A 98 12.93 3.40 4.39
CA ARG A 98 11.75 2.76 4.98
C ARG A 98 10.70 3.82 5.27
N THR A 99 9.51 3.67 4.69
CA THR A 99 8.45 4.68 4.85
C THR A 99 7.52 4.41 6.02
N ASP A 100 7.68 3.31 6.74
CA ASP A 100 6.78 2.86 7.80
C ASP A 100 6.68 3.83 9.00
N GLU A 101 7.71 4.66 9.24
CA GLU A 101 7.64 5.74 10.26
C GLU A 101 7.00 7.04 9.71
N LEU A 102 6.80 7.14 8.39
CA LEU A 102 6.15 8.27 7.73
C LEU A 102 4.65 7.96 7.55
N HIS A 103 3.88 7.93 8.62
CA HIS A 103 2.48 7.48 8.61
C HIS A 103 1.54 8.46 9.31
N GLY A 104 0.26 8.38 8.96
CA GLY A 104 -0.82 9.16 9.55
C GLY A 104 -1.74 9.77 8.51
N ILE A 105 -2.93 10.18 8.96
CA ILE A 105 -3.88 10.94 8.14
C ILE A 105 -3.48 12.40 8.20
N VAL A 106 -3.23 13.01 7.05
CA VAL A 106 -2.93 14.44 6.91
C VAL A 106 -4.21 15.25 6.90
N HIS A 107 -5.20 14.80 6.11
CA HIS A 107 -6.48 15.48 5.97
C HIS A 107 -7.57 14.51 5.53
N LEU A 108 -8.80 14.71 6.04
CA LEU A 108 -10.01 14.00 5.62
C LEU A 108 -11.04 15.02 5.14
N ASP A 109 -11.31 15.04 3.83
CA ASP A 109 -12.37 15.84 3.23
C ASP A 109 -13.62 14.99 3.00
N THR A 110 -14.55 15.07 3.94
CA THR A 110 -15.81 14.30 3.88
C THR A 110 -16.76 14.78 2.77
N ARG A 111 -16.62 16.03 2.30
CA ARG A 111 -17.46 16.57 1.22
C ARG A 111 -16.98 16.06 -0.14
N LYS A 112 -15.67 16.10 -0.38
CA LYS A 112 -15.06 15.56 -1.59
C LYS A 112 -14.95 14.03 -1.55
N ARG A 113 -15.15 13.44 -0.37
CA ARG A 113 -14.90 12.01 -0.14
C ARG A 113 -13.47 11.63 -0.50
N GLU A 114 -12.52 12.35 0.09
CA GLU A 114 -11.11 12.16 -0.13
C GLU A 114 -10.36 12.13 1.21
N VAL A 115 -9.33 11.30 1.27
CA VAL A 115 -8.40 11.26 2.40
C VAL A 115 -6.98 11.41 1.90
N CYS A 116 -6.25 12.36 2.47
CA CYS A 116 -4.81 12.53 2.25
C CYS A 116 -4.07 11.88 3.41
N VAL A 117 -3.13 11.00 3.11
CA VAL A 117 -2.34 10.24 4.08
C VAL A 117 -0.86 10.30 3.76
N LEU A 118 -0.01 10.13 4.77
CA LEU A 118 1.42 9.91 4.59
C LEU A 118 1.68 8.51 4.00
N ALA A 119 2.72 8.39 3.18
CA ALA A 119 3.02 7.24 2.33
C ALA A 119 3.14 5.90 3.06
N GLY A 120 3.66 5.91 4.28
CA GLY A 120 3.86 4.73 5.12
C GLY A 120 2.64 4.32 5.95
N THR A 121 1.50 4.98 5.77
CA THR A 121 0.26 4.63 6.47
C THR A 121 -0.20 3.22 6.07
N TYR A 122 -0.46 2.38 7.08
CA TYR A 122 -0.96 1.02 6.84
C TYR A 122 -2.43 1.03 6.45
N ILE A 123 -2.80 0.14 5.53
CA ILE A 123 -4.20 -0.06 5.11
C ILE A 123 -5.09 -0.35 6.31
N GLU A 124 -4.70 -1.26 7.20
CA GLU A 124 -5.47 -1.60 8.39
C GLU A 124 -5.75 -0.39 9.30
N THR A 125 -4.72 0.44 9.52
CA THR A 125 -4.85 1.65 10.34
C THR A 125 -5.74 2.68 9.67
N LEU A 126 -5.60 2.85 8.36
CA LEU A 126 -6.39 3.79 7.59
C LEU A 126 -7.86 3.38 7.54
N THR A 127 -8.16 2.12 7.23
CA THR A 127 -9.54 1.61 7.17
C THR A 127 -10.23 1.68 8.53
N ALA A 128 -9.52 1.33 9.60
CA ALA A 128 -10.05 1.48 10.96
C ALA A 128 -10.36 2.93 11.34
N SER A 129 -9.53 3.87 10.87
CA SER A 129 -9.75 5.30 11.08
C SER A 129 -10.92 5.83 10.25
N LEU A 130 -11.01 5.45 8.97
CA LEU A 130 -12.10 5.84 8.08
C LEU A 130 -13.45 5.32 8.57
N ALA A 131 -13.50 4.08 9.05
CA ALA A 131 -14.71 3.47 9.59
C ALA A 131 -15.31 4.28 10.75
N LYS A 132 -14.47 4.86 11.62
CA LYS A 132 -14.93 5.75 12.72
C LYS A 132 -15.62 7.02 12.21
N HIS A 133 -15.33 7.41 10.97
CA HIS A 133 -15.94 8.58 10.33
C HIS A 133 -17.03 8.20 9.32
N GLY A 134 -17.40 6.92 9.24
CA GLY A 134 -18.43 6.43 8.34
C GLY A 134 -17.98 6.31 6.88
N PHE A 135 -16.68 6.08 6.63
CA PHE A 135 -16.11 5.91 5.30
C PHE A 135 -15.34 4.60 5.16
N GLY A 136 -15.11 4.20 3.91
CA GLY A 136 -14.34 3.03 3.53
C GLY A 136 -13.84 3.11 2.10
N PHE A 137 -13.30 1.99 1.60
CA PHE A 137 -12.89 1.81 0.21
C PHE A 137 -13.82 0.80 -0.46
N SER A 138 -14.15 1.01 -1.73
CA SER A 138 -15.00 0.10 -2.51
C SER A 138 -14.39 -1.28 -2.68
N ASN A 139 -13.08 -1.35 -2.72
CA ASN A 139 -12.33 -2.59 -2.91
C ASN A 139 -10.99 -2.53 -2.18
N LEU A 140 -10.51 -3.67 -1.72
CA LEU A 140 -9.22 -3.82 -1.04
C LEU A 140 -8.58 -5.16 -1.43
N GLY A 141 -7.26 -5.22 -1.35
CA GLY A 141 -6.54 -6.49 -1.43
C GLY A 141 -6.71 -7.35 -0.17
N SER A 142 -6.32 -8.61 -0.25
CA SER A 142 -6.42 -9.57 0.87
C SER A 142 -5.48 -9.28 2.03
N ILE A 143 -4.45 -8.47 1.82
CA ILE A 143 -3.42 -8.15 2.82
C ILE A 143 -3.61 -6.72 3.29
N SER A 144 -3.80 -6.54 4.60
CA SER A 144 -4.02 -5.24 5.23
C SER A 144 -2.76 -4.57 5.76
N GLN A 145 -1.68 -5.32 5.90
CA GLN A 145 -0.41 -4.85 6.46
C GLN A 145 0.52 -4.22 5.41
N GLN A 146 -0.04 -3.75 4.32
CA GLN A 146 0.69 -2.98 3.30
C GLN A 146 0.63 -1.50 3.62
N THR A 147 1.70 -0.77 3.24
CA THR A 147 1.68 0.70 3.25
C THR A 147 1.00 1.22 1.99
N ILE A 148 0.32 2.37 2.10
CA ILE A 148 -0.43 2.97 0.98
C ILE A 148 0.46 3.18 -0.24
N ALA A 149 1.64 3.79 -0.09
CA ALA A 149 2.52 4.02 -1.23
C ALA A 149 2.99 2.71 -1.88
N GLY A 150 3.33 1.70 -1.07
CA GLY A 150 3.71 0.39 -1.60
C GLY A 150 2.59 -0.28 -2.38
N LEU A 151 1.37 -0.22 -1.86
CA LEU A 151 0.18 -0.81 -2.46
C LEU A 151 -0.16 -0.19 -3.83
N ILE A 152 -0.15 1.15 -3.94
CA ILE A 152 -0.47 1.84 -5.20
C ILE A 152 0.66 1.73 -6.23
N SER A 153 1.89 1.47 -5.80
CA SER A 153 3.05 1.35 -6.68
C SER A 153 3.17 0.00 -7.38
N THR A 154 2.40 -1.02 -6.97
CA THR A 154 2.51 -2.41 -7.44
C THR A 154 1.20 -2.97 -8.00
N ALA A 155 0.27 -2.13 -8.39
CA ALA A 155 -1.04 -2.50 -8.94
C ALA A 155 -1.84 -3.46 -8.05
N SER A 156 -1.72 -3.37 -6.72
CA SER A 156 -2.51 -4.19 -5.80
C SER A 156 -4.01 -3.98 -6.01
N HIS A 157 -4.77 -5.07 -5.98
CA HIS A 157 -6.22 -5.07 -6.24
C HIS A 157 -6.92 -6.12 -5.37
N GLY A 158 -8.22 -6.04 -5.28
CA GLY A 158 -9.07 -7.08 -4.73
C GLY A 158 -9.51 -8.08 -5.81
N SER A 159 -10.37 -9.01 -5.46
CA SER A 159 -10.89 -10.05 -6.36
C SER A 159 -12.12 -9.65 -7.16
N GLY A 160 -12.72 -8.49 -6.87
CA GLY A 160 -13.94 -8.05 -7.54
C GLY A 160 -13.66 -7.64 -8.99
N ILE A 161 -14.30 -8.32 -9.96
CA ILE A 161 -14.04 -8.15 -11.38
C ILE A 161 -14.40 -6.73 -11.91
N HIS A 162 -15.32 -6.06 -11.27
CA HIS A 162 -15.75 -4.71 -11.66
C HIS A 162 -14.99 -3.60 -10.94
N PHE A 163 -14.05 -3.94 -10.07
CA PHE A 163 -13.26 -2.98 -9.32
C PHE A 163 -11.84 -2.86 -9.88
N PRO A 164 -11.36 -1.63 -10.11
CA PRO A 164 -10.00 -1.42 -10.59
C PRO A 164 -8.96 -1.69 -9.50
N ALA A 165 -7.69 -1.65 -9.88
CA ALA A 165 -6.57 -1.64 -8.94
C ALA A 165 -6.66 -0.42 -8.00
N MET A 166 -6.06 -0.54 -6.81
CA MET A 166 -6.09 0.52 -5.79
C MET A 166 -5.48 1.85 -6.27
N SER A 167 -4.55 1.79 -7.21
CA SER A 167 -3.97 2.97 -7.86
C SER A 167 -5.00 3.84 -8.60
N ALA A 168 -6.11 3.27 -9.06
CA ALA A 168 -7.19 4.04 -9.73
C ALA A 168 -7.98 4.95 -8.78
N TYR A 169 -7.95 4.67 -7.47
CA TYR A 169 -8.59 5.50 -6.45
C TYR A 169 -7.74 6.71 -6.05
N VAL A 170 -6.49 6.79 -6.50
CA VAL A 170 -5.60 7.92 -6.21
C VAL A 170 -6.10 9.17 -6.94
N ARG A 171 -6.13 10.28 -6.21
CA ARG A 171 -6.53 11.61 -6.70
C ARG A 171 -5.33 12.51 -6.88
N ALA A 172 -4.38 12.50 -5.94
CA ALA A 172 -3.16 13.29 -6.00
C ALA A 172 -2.02 12.59 -5.26
N LEU A 173 -0.81 12.99 -5.57
CA LEU A 173 0.43 12.52 -4.94
C LEU A 173 1.35 13.73 -4.67
N ASP A 174 2.10 13.67 -3.57
CA ASP A 174 3.32 14.44 -3.41
C ASP A 174 4.52 13.49 -3.50
N VAL A 175 5.43 13.79 -4.42
CA VAL A 175 6.59 12.94 -4.71
C VAL A 175 7.87 13.74 -4.49
N VAL A 176 8.80 13.21 -3.72
CA VAL A 176 10.14 13.78 -3.57
C VAL A 176 10.99 13.36 -4.76
N CYS A 177 11.28 14.32 -5.65
CA CYS A 177 11.99 14.10 -6.90
C CYS A 177 13.39 14.69 -6.85
N PRO A 178 14.44 13.92 -7.21
CA PRO A 178 15.81 14.42 -7.38
C PRO A 178 15.96 15.09 -8.74
N LEU A 179 15.63 16.39 -8.83
CA LEU A 179 15.74 17.16 -10.05
C LEU A 179 17.16 17.69 -10.27
N ALA A 180 17.47 18.11 -11.49
CA ALA A 180 18.75 18.75 -11.80
C ALA A 180 18.99 20.02 -10.97
N SER A 181 17.92 20.77 -10.67
CA SER A 181 17.92 21.96 -9.82
C SER A 181 18.02 21.69 -8.32
N GLY A 182 17.99 20.43 -7.89
CA GLY A 182 17.95 20.00 -6.49
C GLY A 182 16.69 19.18 -6.19
N THR A 183 16.68 18.55 -5.04
CA THR A 183 15.55 17.72 -4.61
C THR A 183 14.38 18.59 -4.16
N GLN A 184 13.19 18.27 -4.64
CA GLN A 184 11.95 19.00 -4.35
C GLN A 184 10.79 18.02 -4.08
N VAL A 185 9.84 18.48 -3.27
CA VAL A 185 8.51 17.87 -3.19
C VAL A 185 7.70 18.40 -4.37
N VAL A 186 7.22 17.49 -5.21
CA VAL A 186 6.48 17.81 -6.42
C VAL A 186 5.07 17.28 -6.28
N HIS A 187 4.10 18.20 -6.25
CA HIS A 187 2.68 17.84 -6.31
C HIS A 187 2.31 17.40 -7.73
N CYS A 188 1.50 16.35 -7.84
CA CYS A 188 0.95 15.91 -9.12
C CYS A 188 -0.43 15.25 -8.95
N ASP A 189 -1.29 15.50 -9.92
CA ASP A 189 -2.61 14.93 -10.06
C ASP A 189 -2.97 14.78 -11.55
N ARG A 190 -4.25 14.57 -11.87
CA ARG A 190 -4.70 14.42 -13.26
C ARG A 190 -4.59 15.69 -14.09
N ASP A 191 -4.59 16.85 -13.45
CA ASP A 191 -4.60 18.19 -14.08
C ASP A 191 -3.23 18.86 -13.95
N GLU A 192 -2.56 18.69 -12.79
CA GLU A 192 -1.24 19.21 -12.52
C GLU A 192 -0.20 18.09 -12.66
N ARG A 193 0.71 18.23 -13.61
CA ARG A 193 1.79 17.24 -13.93
C ARG A 193 1.25 15.82 -14.16
N PRO A 194 0.31 15.63 -15.09
CA PRO A 194 -0.35 14.36 -15.33
C PRO A 194 0.63 13.25 -15.72
N ASP A 195 1.74 13.58 -16.39
CA ASP A 195 2.76 12.60 -16.77
C ASP A 195 3.47 12.02 -15.54
N LEU A 196 3.86 12.86 -14.57
CA LEU A 196 4.43 12.42 -13.31
C LEU A 196 3.43 11.61 -12.50
N PHE A 197 2.18 12.09 -12.43
CA PHE A 197 1.11 11.39 -11.74
C PHE A 197 0.91 9.98 -12.30
N ASN A 198 0.69 9.85 -13.59
CA ASN A 198 0.45 8.57 -14.25
C ASN A 198 1.67 7.64 -14.16
N ALA A 199 2.89 8.17 -14.31
CA ALA A 199 4.12 7.39 -14.17
C ALA A 199 4.37 6.91 -12.72
N SER A 200 3.83 7.59 -11.72
CA SER A 200 3.97 7.21 -10.31
C SER A 200 2.98 6.14 -9.88
N LEU A 201 1.81 6.08 -10.55
CA LEU A 201 0.83 5.00 -10.34
C LEU A 201 1.38 3.70 -10.93
N CYS A 202 1.46 2.64 -10.11
CA CYS A 202 2.10 1.36 -10.49
C CYS A 202 3.55 1.52 -11.00
N GLY A 203 4.20 2.64 -10.61
CA GLY A 203 5.52 3.05 -11.11
C GLY A 203 6.70 2.40 -10.40
N LEU A 204 6.46 1.47 -9.47
CA LEU A 204 7.49 0.74 -8.72
C LEU A 204 8.51 1.66 -8.01
N GLY A 205 8.12 2.92 -7.73
CA GLY A 205 8.97 3.93 -7.11
C GLY A 205 10.05 4.52 -8.03
N ALA A 206 9.90 4.40 -9.36
CA ALA A 206 10.90 4.88 -10.32
C ALA A 206 10.90 6.41 -10.49
N THR A 207 9.81 7.09 -10.15
CA THR A 207 9.66 8.54 -10.33
C THR A 207 10.23 9.37 -9.18
N GLY A 208 10.42 8.76 -8.01
CA GLY A 208 10.85 9.40 -6.78
C GLY A 208 10.25 8.73 -5.56
N VAL A 209 10.37 9.37 -4.40
CA VAL A 209 9.79 8.86 -3.14
C VAL A 209 8.43 9.50 -2.92
N ILE A 210 7.36 8.73 -3.03
CA ILE A 210 6.02 9.18 -2.68
C ILE A 210 5.99 9.46 -1.18
N VAL A 211 5.50 10.64 -0.78
CA VAL A 211 5.42 11.05 0.64
C VAL A 211 4.00 11.27 1.12
N THR A 212 3.08 11.70 0.23
CA THR A 212 1.65 11.74 0.50
C THR A 212 0.85 11.09 -0.62
N VAL A 213 -0.32 10.57 -0.26
CA VAL A 213 -1.27 10.00 -1.21
C VAL A 213 -2.67 10.49 -0.84
N THR A 214 -3.35 11.12 -1.79
CA THR A 214 -4.77 11.45 -1.66
C THR A 214 -5.59 10.39 -2.38
N LEU A 215 -6.53 9.78 -1.67
CA LEU A 215 -7.36 8.67 -2.12
C LEU A 215 -8.84 9.04 -2.08
N ALA A 216 -9.58 8.58 -3.08
CA ALA A 216 -11.03 8.59 -3.02
C ALA A 216 -11.51 7.56 -1.99
N ILE A 217 -12.51 7.94 -1.24
CA ILE A 217 -13.22 7.10 -0.27
C ILE A 217 -14.73 7.18 -0.54
N GLU A 218 -15.47 6.24 0.00
CA GLU A 218 -16.93 6.24 -0.11
C GLU A 218 -17.57 6.04 1.25
N PRO A 219 -18.87 6.32 1.40
CA PRO A 219 -19.60 5.99 2.61
C PRO A 219 -19.40 4.52 2.96
N ALA A 220 -19.18 4.23 4.25
CA ALA A 220 -19.02 2.87 4.71
C ALA A 220 -20.26 2.04 4.34
N PHE A 221 -20.01 0.82 3.91
CA PHE A 221 -21.04 -0.14 3.53
C PHE A 221 -20.72 -1.50 4.17
N ARG A 222 -21.62 -2.43 4.03
CA ARG A 222 -21.49 -3.79 4.53
C ARG A 222 -21.67 -4.76 3.40
N LEU A 223 -20.93 -5.87 3.41
CA LEU A 223 -21.05 -6.94 2.45
C LEU A 223 -21.65 -8.16 3.13
N ARG A 224 -22.56 -8.82 2.45
CA ARG A 224 -23.01 -10.17 2.81
C ARG A 224 -22.21 -11.15 1.98
N GLN A 225 -21.48 -12.03 2.65
CA GLN A 225 -20.80 -13.13 1.98
C GLN A 225 -21.76 -14.33 1.88
N VAL A 226 -21.90 -14.87 0.67
CA VAL A 226 -22.57 -16.12 0.42
C VAL A 226 -21.52 -17.12 -0.06
N CYS A 227 -21.44 -18.28 0.58
CA CYS A 227 -20.55 -19.37 0.18
C CYS A 227 -21.42 -20.55 -0.24
N GLU A 228 -21.22 -21.04 -1.44
CA GLU A 228 -21.91 -22.22 -1.99
C GLU A 228 -20.87 -23.25 -2.41
N ASP A 229 -21.17 -24.53 -2.10
CA ASP A 229 -20.37 -25.64 -2.59
C ASP A 229 -20.88 -25.97 -4.01
N VAL A 230 -20.05 -25.68 -5.02
CA VAL A 230 -20.36 -25.95 -6.42
C VAL A 230 -19.48 -27.10 -6.90
N PRO A 231 -20.04 -28.14 -7.56
CA PRO A 231 -19.25 -29.20 -8.18
C PRO A 231 -18.24 -28.65 -9.20
N GLU A 232 -17.06 -29.28 -9.29
CA GLU A 232 -15.98 -28.80 -10.16
C GLU A 232 -16.38 -28.80 -11.63
N ASP A 233 -17.14 -29.81 -12.08
CA ASP A 233 -17.66 -29.94 -13.43
C ASP A 233 -18.68 -28.85 -13.78
N GLU A 234 -19.46 -28.40 -12.83
CA GLU A 234 -20.38 -27.27 -12.99
C GLU A 234 -19.58 -25.95 -13.08
N LEU A 235 -18.53 -25.81 -12.27
CA LEU A 235 -17.70 -24.61 -12.24
C LEU A 235 -16.82 -24.49 -13.51
N LEU A 236 -16.20 -25.59 -13.95
CA LEU A 236 -15.27 -25.63 -15.09
C LEU A 236 -15.95 -25.94 -16.41
N GLY A 237 -17.10 -26.63 -16.37
CA GLY A 237 -17.89 -26.98 -17.56
C GLY A 237 -18.88 -25.91 -17.98
N ALA A 238 -18.93 -24.76 -17.30
CA ALA A 238 -19.75 -23.64 -17.75
C ALA A 238 -19.31 -23.23 -19.15
N PRO A 239 -20.21 -23.15 -20.14
CA PRO A 239 -19.89 -22.71 -21.48
C PRO A 239 -19.25 -21.33 -21.43
N ASP A 240 -18.58 -20.93 -22.51
CA ASP A 240 -17.80 -19.68 -22.71
C ASP A 240 -18.43 -18.39 -22.20
N ASP A 241 -19.61 -18.48 -21.69
CA ASP A 241 -20.39 -17.44 -21.04
C ASP A 241 -20.03 -17.44 -19.55
N ALA A 242 -18.90 -16.90 -19.23
CA ALA A 242 -18.29 -16.66 -17.91
C ALA A 242 -19.23 -16.33 -16.71
N SER A 243 -20.45 -16.82 -16.73
CA SER A 243 -21.56 -16.43 -15.87
C SER A 243 -21.37 -16.78 -14.40
N LEU A 244 -20.70 -17.89 -14.07
CA LEU A 244 -20.48 -18.29 -12.67
C LEU A 244 -19.35 -17.50 -12.00
N LEU A 245 -18.31 -17.11 -12.75
CA LEU A 245 -17.22 -16.28 -12.23
C LEU A 245 -17.50 -14.78 -12.36
N CYS A 246 -18.48 -14.40 -13.15
CA CYS A 246 -18.77 -13.01 -13.53
C CYS A 246 -20.23 -12.61 -13.39
N ALA A 247 -21.04 -13.35 -12.63
CA ALA A 247 -22.44 -12.97 -12.43
C ALA A 247 -22.53 -11.64 -11.64
N PRO A 248 -22.82 -10.51 -12.32
CA PRO A 248 -22.84 -9.20 -11.67
C PRO A 248 -23.96 -9.06 -10.65
N ASP A 249 -24.95 -9.93 -10.70
CA ASP A 249 -26.17 -9.82 -9.90
C ASP A 249 -26.08 -10.44 -8.50
N GLN A 250 -24.95 -11.05 -8.17
CA GLN A 250 -24.76 -11.71 -6.86
C GLN A 250 -24.02 -10.87 -5.83
N LEU A 251 -23.48 -9.71 -6.22
CA LEU A 251 -22.97 -8.70 -5.30
C LEU A 251 -24.08 -7.70 -4.96
N SER A 252 -25.02 -8.08 -4.12
CA SER A 252 -25.94 -7.11 -3.54
C SER A 252 -25.19 -6.28 -2.50
N VAL A 253 -24.93 -5.02 -2.84
CA VAL A 253 -24.47 -4.02 -1.88
C VAL A 253 -25.69 -3.54 -1.12
N GLU A 254 -25.85 -4.01 0.09
CA GLU A 254 -26.90 -3.52 0.99
C GLU A 254 -26.45 -2.19 1.63
N PRO A 255 -27.34 -1.19 1.73
CA PRO A 255 -26.98 0.08 2.35
C PRO A 255 -26.70 -0.13 3.85
N TYR A 256 -25.57 0.31 4.30
CA TYR A 256 -25.02 0.60 5.64
C TYR A 256 -25.42 -0.28 6.85
N ASP A 257 -26.49 -1.06 6.84
CA ASP A 257 -26.99 -1.81 8.01
C ASP A 257 -26.48 -3.24 8.13
N THR A 258 -25.74 -3.73 7.18
CA THR A 258 -25.18 -5.07 7.19
C THR A 258 -23.67 -5.05 7.41
N PHE A 259 -23.17 -5.68 8.48
CA PHE A 259 -21.74 -5.82 8.74
C PHE A 259 -21.06 -6.66 7.67
N ILE A 260 -19.80 -6.35 7.37
CA ILE A 260 -18.91 -7.32 6.77
C ILE A 260 -18.75 -8.45 7.80
N GLU A 261 -19.54 -9.49 7.69
CA GLU A 261 -19.24 -10.77 8.33
C GLU A 261 -18.14 -11.40 7.52
N HIS A 262 -16.96 -11.30 8.04
CA HIS A 262 -15.73 -11.38 7.35
C HIS A 262 -15.29 -12.69 6.75
N PRO A 263 -14.55 -12.64 5.68
CA PRO A 263 -13.45 -13.54 5.44
C PRO A 263 -12.35 -13.28 6.49
N SER A 264 -11.63 -14.33 6.89
CA SER A 264 -10.62 -14.29 7.96
C SER A 264 -9.56 -13.18 7.80
N TRP A 265 -9.28 -12.74 6.57
CA TRP A 265 -8.36 -11.66 6.26
C TRP A 265 -8.93 -10.27 6.57
N LEU A 266 -10.24 -10.06 6.39
CA LEU A 266 -10.89 -8.80 6.76
C LEU A 266 -11.02 -8.68 8.29
N GLY A 267 -11.18 -9.81 8.99
CA GLY A 267 -11.12 -9.88 10.45
C GLY A 267 -9.77 -9.42 10.99
N THR A 268 -8.70 -9.77 10.32
CA THR A 268 -7.36 -9.29 10.67
C THR A 268 -7.23 -7.78 10.45
N MET A 269 -7.87 -7.22 9.41
CA MET A 269 -7.89 -5.77 9.17
C MET A 269 -8.60 -5.00 10.28
N LEU A 270 -9.64 -5.56 10.85
CA LEU A 270 -10.49 -4.90 11.84
C LEU A 270 -10.09 -5.23 13.30
N ALA A 271 -9.34 -6.32 13.53
CA ALA A 271 -9.03 -6.83 14.86
C ALA A 271 -7.98 -6.01 15.64
N HIS A 272 -7.22 -5.15 14.96
CA HIS A 272 -6.14 -4.39 15.63
C HIS A 272 -6.56 -2.99 16.11
N GLY A 273 -7.67 -2.87 16.80
CA GLY A 273 -7.92 -1.66 17.55
C GLY A 273 -9.36 -1.17 17.71
N VAL A 274 -10.35 -1.87 17.19
CA VAL A 274 -11.75 -1.52 17.42
C VAL A 274 -12.45 -2.73 18.04
N PRO A 275 -13.03 -2.65 19.24
CA PRO A 275 -13.89 -3.70 19.74
C PRO A 275 -15.14 -3.77 18.85
N LEU A 276 -15.16 -4.77 17.98
CA LEU A 276 -16.38 -5.10 17.22
C LEU A 276 -17.39 -5.72 18.17
N PRO A 277 -18.67 -5.39 18.05
CA PRO A 277 -19.71 -6.19 18.68
C PRO A 277 -19.56 -7.64 18.17
N SER A 278 -19.74 -8.62 19.06
CA SER A 278 -19.66 -10.03 18.71
C SER A 278 -20.50 -10.30 17.46
N PRO A 279 -19.93 -10.91 16.41
CA PRO A 279 -20.69 -11.23 15.21
C PRO A 279 -21.84 -12.15 15.57
N PRO A 280 -23.02 -11.98 14.96
CA PRO A 280 -24.07 -12.95 15.08
C PRO A 280 -23.57 -14.32 14.57
N PRO A 281 -24.06 -15.43 15.11
CA PRO A 281 -23.61 -16.77 14.70
C PRO A 281 -23.83 -16.96 13.20
N PHE A 282 -22.83 -17.53 12.55
CA PHE A 282 -22.87 -17.90 11.14
C PHE A 282 -24.11 -18.75 10.86
N THR A 283 -25.13 -18.18 10.26
CA THR A 283 -26.26 -18.96 9.73
C THR A 283 -25.94 -19.30 8.29
N ARG A 284 -25.52 -20.55 8.05
CA ARG A 284 -25.45 -21.12 6.71
C ARG A 284 -26.83 -20.92 6.05
N ALA A 285 -26.89 -20.24 4.92
CA ALA A 285 -28.12 -20.12 4.17
C ALA A 285 -28.67 -21.56 3.93
N PRO A 286 -29.95 -21.82 4.11
CA PRO A 286 -30.50 -23.15 3.83
C PRO A 286 -30.26 -23.44 2.34
N THR A 287 -29.53 -24.51 2.06
CA THR A 287 -29.41 -25.05 0.70
C THR A 287 -30.82 -25.27 0.16
N SER A 288 -31.21 -24.55 -0.88
CA SER A 288 -32.44 -24.83 -1.59
C SER A 288 -32.31 -26.23 -2.20
N LYS A 289 -32.93 -27.23 -1.58
CA LYS A 289 -33.12 -28.52 -2.24
C LYS A 289 -33.98 -28.22 -3.47
N GLY A 290 -33.43 -28.41 -4.64
CA GLY A 290 -34.22 -28.43 -5.88
C GLY A 290 -35.38 -29.40 -5.77
N PRO A 291 -36.45 -29.19 -6.55
CA PRO A 291 -37.59 -30.07 -6.55
C PRO A 291 -37.20 -31.49 -6.98
N ALA A 292 -37.76 -32.47 -6.27
CA ALA A 292 -37.57 -33.87 -6.55
C ALA A 292 -38.11 -34.29 -7.94
#